data_4c79301db8729851e66788d8b4a58d8a
#
_entry.id   4c79301db8729851e66788d8b4a58d8a
#
_cell.length_a   1.000
_cell.length_b   1.000
_cell.length_c   1.000
_cell.angle_alpha   90.00
_cell.angle_beta   90.00
_cell.angle_gamma   90.00
#
_symmetry.space_group_name_H-M   'P 1'
#
loop_
_entity.id
_entity.type
_entity.pdbx_description
1 polymer ?
#
loop_
_entity_poly.entity_id
_entity_poly.type
_entity_poly.pdbx_seq_one_letter_code
_entity_poly.pdbx_strand_id
1 'polypeptide(L)'
;MAQLIDELKKLPGIGGKSAQRLAFHILRSSVEDAGALASAIQNLKEKLHLCSVCSNITDVDPCSYCSNGARNQRLVCVVEEPTNIAAVEKTRFYNGVYHVLHGAISPLHGVGPEQLRIPSLLKRIESGSVDELIIATNPTIEGEATAVHLTHLIKPFGVKVTRIATGIPAGSDIEYADEVTMLKAIEGRREL
;
A
#
# COMPACT_ATOMS: atom_id res chain seq x y z
N MET A 1 19.81 -5.36 -29.88
CA MET A 1 18.82 -6.42 -29.63
C MET A 1 19.17 -7.22 -28.36
N ALA A 2 20.36 -7.85 -28.28
CA ALA A 2 20.77 -8.62 -27.11
C ALA A 2 20.67 -7.80 -25.81
N GLN A 3 21.19 -6.60 -25.80
CA GLN A 3 21.14 -5.70 -24.63
C GLN A 3 19.69 -5.45 -24.15
N LEU A 4 18.75 -5.17 -25.05
CA LEU A 4 17.34 -4.97 -24.68
C LEU A 4 16.73 -6.24 -24.10
N ILE A 5 17.02 -7.42 -24.67
CA ILE A 5 16.55 -8.69 -24.15
C ILE A 5 17.09 -8.94 -22.73
N ASP A 6 18.36 -8.63 -22.50
CA ASP A 6 18.97 -8.82 -21.17
C ASP A 6 18.41 -7.85 -20.12
N GLU A 7 18.11 -6.60 -20.48
CA GLU A 7 17.42 -5.67 -19.57
C GLU A 7 15.98 -6.13 -19.28
N LEU A 8 15.24 -6.60 -20.28
CA LEU A 8 13.87 -7.09 -20.08
C LEU A 8 13.82 -8.35 -19.21
N LYS A 9 14.85 -9.22 -19.24
CA LYS A 9 14.95 -10.40 -18.37
C LYS A 9 15.10 -10.06 -16.88
N LYS A 10 15.55 -8.87 -16.55
CA LYS A 10 15.68 -8.41 -15.16
C LYS A 10 14.32 -8.10 -14.51
N LEU A 11 13.26 -7.97 -15.34
CA LEU A 11 11.92 -7.69 -14.84
C LEU A 11 11.29 -8.99 -14.29
N PRO A 12 10.65 -8.94 -13.11
CA PRO A 12 10.02 -10.12 -12.51
C PRO A 12 8.94 -10.69 -13.43
N GLY A 13 8.92 -12.01 -13.56
CA GLY A 13 7.97 -12.70 -14.44
C GLY A 13 8.34 -12.71 -15.93
N ILE A 14 9.40 -12.04 -16.36
CA ILE A 14 9.85 -12.03 -17.76
C ILE A 14 11.02 -12.99 -17.97
N GLY A 15 10.71 -14.18 -18.53
CA GLY A 15 11.70 -15.15 -18.95
C GLY A 15 12.28 -14.83 -20.34
N GLY A 16 13.32 -15.60 -20.75
CA GLY A 16 14.04 -15.36 -22.00
C GLY A 16 13.16 -15.34 -23.27
N LYS A 17 12.16 -16.24 -23.37
CA LYS A 17 11.22 -16.25 -24.50
C LYS A 17 10.32 -15.01 -24.54
N SER A 18 9.82 -14.58 -23.40
CA SER A 18 9.00 -13.37 -23.29
C SER A 18 9.80 -12.11 -23.60
N ALA A 19 11.02 -12.01 -23.06
CA ALA A 19 11.94 -10.90 -23.32
C ALA A 19 12.25 -10.78 -24.83
N GLN A 20 12.52 -11.90 -25.48
CA GLN A 20 12.77 -11.93 -26.93
C GLN A 20 11.54 -11.47 -27.72
N ARG A 21 10.33 -11.93 -27.37
CA ARG A 21 9.07 -11.51 -28.03
C ARG A 21 8.84 -10.01 -27.86
N LEU A 22 9.03 -9.47 -26.65
CA LEU A 22 8.90 -8.03 -26.37
C LEU A 22 9.92 -7.22 -27.16
N ALA A 23 11.18 -7.65 -27.21
CA ALA A 23 12.22 -6.97 -27.97
C ALA A 23 11.92 -6.93 -29.48
N PHE A 24 11.41 -8.03 -30.06
CA PHE A 24 10.97 -8.03 -31.46
C PHE A 24 9.72 -7.18 -31.71
N HIS A 25 8.81 -7.10 -30.75
CA HIS A 25 7.65 -6.20 -30.84
C HIS A 25 8.11 -4.73 -30.90
N ILE A 26 8.98 -4.33 -29.98
CA ILE A 26 9.55 -2.97 -29.94
C ILE A 26 10.33 -2.66 -31.25
N LEU A 27 11.09 -3.63 -31.78
CA LEU A 27 11.80 -3.45 -33.05
C LEU A 27 10.87 -3.18 -34.23
N ARG A 28 9.64 -3.73 -34.20
CA ARG A 28 8.64 -3.57 -35.26
C ARG A 28 7.72 -2.37 -35.04
N SER A 29 7.69 -1.79 -33.85
CA SER A 29 6.93 -0.56 -33.56
C SER A 29 7.62 0.66 -34.20
N SER A 30 6.91 1.77 -34.25
CA SER A 30 7.48 3.03 -34.71
C SER A 30 8.58 3.54 -33.77
N VAL A 31 9.45 4.40 -34.27
CA VAL A 31 10.47 5.08 -33.45
C VAL A 31 9.81 5.94 -32.37
N GLU A 32 8.67 6.56 -32.69
CA GLU A 32 7.86 7.36 -31.81
C GLU A 32 7.32 6.53 -30.64
N ASP A 33 6.76 5.34 -30.89
CA ASP A 33 6.23 4.44 -29.85
C ASP A 33 7.34 3.92 -28.94
N ALA A 34 8.48 3.51 -29.54
CA ALA A 34 9.64 3.08 -28.76
C ALA A 34 10.21 4.21 -27.89
N GLY A 35 10.26 5.43 -28.44
CA GLY A 35 10.66 6.64 -27.72
C GLY A 35 9.70 6.99 -26.58
N ALA A 36 8.39 6.89 -26.82
CA ALA A 36 7.37 7.12 -25.80
C ALA A 36 7.50 6.14 -24.62
N LEU A 37 7.74 4.86 -24.90
CA LEU A 37 7.97 3.85 -23.86
C LEU A 37 9.25 4.16 -23.06
N ALA A 38 10.35 4.47 -23.73
CA ALA A 38 11.60 4.81 -23.05
C ALA A 38 11.44 6.05 -22.16
N SER A 39 10.78 7.09 -22.68
CA SER A 39 10.49 8.32 -21.93
C SER A 39 9.56 8.06 -20.73
N ALA A 40 8.57 7.19 -20.86
CA ALA A 40 7.68 6.83 -19.77
C ALA A 40 8.45 6.15 -18.63
N ILE A 41 9.38 5.24 -18.94
CA ILE A 41 10.24 4.57 -17.96
C ILE A 41 11.15 5.58 -17.23
N GLN A 42 11.76 6.52 -17.97
CA GLN A 42 12.61 7.57 -17.40
C GLN A 42 11.80 8.51 -16.50
N ASN A 43 10.69 9.03 -16.99
CA ASN A 43 9.80 9.93 -16.26
C ASN A 43 9.29 9.31 -14.95
N LEU A 44 9.03 7.99 -14.92
CA LEU A 44 8.61 7.29 -13.70
C LEU A 44 9.68 7.39 -12.60
N LYS A 45 10.96 7.30 -12.97
CA LYS A 45 12.07 7.39 -12.00
C LYS A 45 12.38 8.83 -11.58
N GLU A 46 12.21 9.79 -12.49
CA GLU A 46 12.58 11.19 -12.26
C GLU A 46 11.46 11.99 -11.58
N LYS A 47 10.20 11.71 -11.89
CA LYS A 47 9.06 12.53 -11.44
C LYS A 47 8.35 11.96 -10.22
N LEU A 48 8.42 10.63 -9.99
CA LEU A 48 7.75 10.04 -8.84
C LEU A 48 8.62 10.11 -7.59
N HIS A 49 8.03 10.61 -6.53
CA HIS A 49 8.61 10.72 -5.20
C HIS A 49 7.60 10.32 -4.12
N LEU A 50 8.04 10.25 -2.88
CA LEU A 50 7.14 10.00 -1.76
C LEU A 50 6.53 11.32 -1.30
N CYS A 51 5.22 11.32 -1.10
CA CYS A 51 4.50 12.43 -0.49
C CYS A 51 5.08 12.73 0.90
N SER A 52 5.42 14.00 1.15
CA SER A 52 6.00 14.46 2.42
C SER A 52 5.11 14.22 3.63
N VAL A 53 3.79 14.10 3.43
CA VAL A 53 2.79 13.92 4.51
C VAL A 53 2.47 12.45 4.78
N CYS A 54 2.22 11.65 3.73
CA CYS A 54 1.67 10.30 3.87
C CYS A 54 2.55 9.19 3.31
N SER A 55 3.69 9.52 2.73
CA SER A 55 4.61 8.59 2.08
C SER A 55 4.01 7.81 0.90
N ASN A 56 2.86 8.23 0.33
CA ASN A 56 2.35 7.68 -0.92
C ASN A 56 3.25 8.06 -2.09
N ILE A 57 3.32 7.24 -3.14
CA ILE A 57 4.01 7.57 -4.39
C ILE A 57 3.18 8.60 -5.16
N THR A 58 3.81 9.68 -5.60
CA THR A 58 3.13 10.81 -6.25
C THR A 58 4.10 11.61 -7.13
N ASP A 59 3.56 12.35 -8.07
CA ASP A 59 4.26 13.34 -8.92
C ASP A 59 4.09 14.79 -8.43
N VAL A 60 3.23 15.00 -7.42
CA VAL A 60 2.98 16.31 -6.79
C VAL A 60 3.06 16.19 -5.28
N ASP A 61 3.63 17.16 -4.59
CA ASP A 61 3.76 17.14 -3.13
C ASP A 61 3.12 18.38 -2.48
N PRO A 62 2.18 18.18 -1.52
CA PRO A 62 1.57 16.91 -1.07
C PRO A 62 0.71 16.23 -2.14
N CYS A 63 0.57 14.89 -2.05
CA CYS A 63 -0.22 14.11 -3.01
C CYS A 63 -1.71 14.53 -3.02
N SER A 64 -2.43 14.12 -4.07
CA SER A 64 -3.85 14.47 -4.27
C SER A 64 -4.77 14.09 -3.11
N TYR A 65 -4.45 13.07 -2.32
CA TYR A 65 -5.21 12.72 -1.11
C TYR A 65 -4.95 13.68 0.03
N CYS A 66 -3.70 14.05 0.25
CA CYS A 66 -3.30 14.94 1.36
C CYS A 66 -3.68 16.39 1.11
N SER A 67 -3.62 16.86 -0.14
CA SER A 67 -3.98 18.23 -0.52
C SER A 67 -5.48 18.47 -0.68
N ASN A 68 -6.29 17.40 -0.70
CA ASN A 68 -7.73 17.53 -0.88
C ASN A 68 -8.44 17.97 0.42
N GLY A 69 -8.81 19.25 0.49
CA GLY A 69 -9.52 19.84 1.65
C GLY A 69 -10.93 19.29 1.88
N ALA A 70 -11.52 18.56 0.93
CA ALA A 70 -12.81 17.89 1.11
C ALA A 70 -12.71 16.60 1.92
N ARG A 71 -11.49 16.04 2.12
CA ARG A 71 -11.26 14.84 2.92
C ARG A 71 -11.10 15.17 4.39
N ASN A 72 -11.56 14.25 5.24
CA ASN A 72 -11.34 14.35 6.68
C ASN A 72 -9.86 14.11 7.01
N GLN A 73 -9.11 15.20 7.22
CA GLN A 73 -7.68 15.17 7.53
C GLN A 73 -7.36 14.54 8.90
N ARG A 74 -8.37 14.42 9.77
CA ARG A 74 -8.23 13.86 11.12
C ARG A 74 -8.46 12.34 11.18
N LEU A 75 -8.94 11.74 10.08
CA LEU A 75 -9.14 10.30 9.92
C LEU A 75 -8.06 9.73 9.00
N VAL A 76 -7.17 8.91 9.54
CA VAL A 76 -6.01 8.38 8.81
C VAL A 76 -6.10 6.87 8.66
N CYS A 77 -6.06 6.36 7.42
CA CYS A 77 -5.94 4.93 7.13
C CYS A 77 -4.48 4.57 6.87
N VAL A 78 -3.94 3.69 7.69
CA VAL A 78 -2.56 3.20 7.58
C VAL A 78 -2.55 1.91 6.76
N VAL A 79 -1.79 1.92 5.68
CA VAL A 79 -1.65 0.78 4.75
C VAL A 79 -0.18 0.38 4.62
N GLU A 80 0.08 -0.87 4.21
CA GLU A 80 1.44 -1.35 4.00
C GLU A 80 2.06 -0.76 2.72
N GLU A 81 1.30 -0.79 1.62
CA GLU A 81 1.78 -0.42 0.29
C GLU A 81 0.90 0.64 -0.38
N PRO A 82 1.47 1.48 -1.27
CA PRO A 82 0.68 2.46 -2.03
C PRO A 82 -0.48 1.85 -2.82
N THR A 83 -0.32 0.62 -3.31
CA THR A 83 -1.34 -0.14 -4.05
C THR A 83 -2.59 -0.44 -3.22
N ASN A 84 -2.45 -0.56 -1.89
CA ASN A 84 -3.56 -0.80 -0.98
C ASN A 84 -4.55 0.38 -0.95
N ILE A 85 -4.07 1.61 -1.16
CA ILE A 85 -4.92 2.81 -1.26
C ILE A 85 -5.99 2.61 -2.34
N ALA A 86 -5.59 2.10 -3.51
CA ALA A 86 -6.52 1.88 -4.61
C ALA A 86 -7.65 0.88 -4.25
N ALA A 87 -7.38 -0.09 -3.39
CA ALA A 87 -8.40 -1.03 -2.92
C ALA A 87 -9.42 -0.34 -2.00
N VAL A 88 -8.97 0.54 -1.11
CA VAL A 88 -9.85 1.33 -0.23
C VAL A 88 -10.68 2.32 -1.06
N GLU A 89 -10.06 3.05 -1.99
CA GLU A 89 -10.72 4.05 -2.84
C GLU A 89 -11.80 3.45 -3.75
N LYS A 90 -11.66 2.19 -4.20
CA LYS A 90 -12.70 1.49 -4.98
C LYS A 90 -14.03 1.40 -4.25
N THR A 91 -14.05 1.42 -2.93
CA THR A 91 -15.28 1.37 -2.13
C THR A 91 -16.10 2.65 -2.24
N ARG A 92 -15.48 3.80 -2.57
CA ARG A 92 -16.06 5.15 -2.58
C ARG A 92 -16.71 5.56 -1.25
N PHE A 93 -16.46 4.81 -0.20
CA PHE A 93 -17.02 5.03 1.14
C PHE A 93 -16.05 5.81 2.05
N TYR A 94 -14.76 5.59 1.89
CA TYR A 94 -13.75 6.19 2.74
C TYR A 94 -13.47 7.65 2.36
N ASN A 95 -13.61 8.56 3.31
CA ASN A 95 -13.39 9.99 3.12
C ASN A 95 -12.24 10.56 3.96
N GLY A 96 -11.38 9.72 4.50
CA GLY A 96 -10.18 10.13 5.21
C GLY A 96 -8.96 10.25 4.30
N VAL A 97 -7.80 10.40 4.93
CA VAL A 97 -6.48 10.44 4.28
C VAL A 97 -5.66 9.19 4.64
N TYR A 98 -4.49 9.05 4.04
CA TYR A 98 -3.70 7.83 4.15
C TYR A 98 -2.36 8.06 4.83
N HIS A 99 -1.74 6.95 5.25
CA HIS A 99 -0.32 6.85 5.56
C HIS A 99 0.19 5.50 5.09
N VAL A 100 1.29 5.50 4.31
CA VAL A 100 1.88 4.30 3.73
C VAL A 100 3.14 3.94 4.50
N LEU A 101 3.20 2.70 4.99
CA LEU A 101 4.34 2.20 5.78
C LEU A 101 5.52 1.75 4.91
N HIS A 102 5.28 1.38 3.65
CA HIS A 102 6.22 0.72 2.74
C HIS A 102 6.69 -0.64 3.24
N GLY A 103 5.76 -1.45 3.74
CA GLY A 103 5.98 -2.82 4.20
C GLY A 103 5.30 -3.15 5.52
N ALA A 104 5.67 -4.28 6.07
CA ALA A 104 5.27 -4.78 7.38
C ALA A 104 6.50 -5.25 8.16
N ILE A 105 6.41 -5.28 9.49
CA ILE A 105 7.46 -5.82 10.36
C ILE A 105 7.62 -7.31 10.06
N SER A 106 8.80 -7.73 9.62
CA SER A 106 9.10 -9.12 9.28
C SER A 106 10.53 -9.48 9.71
N PRO A 107 10.72 -9.95 10.95
CA PRO A 107 12.05 -10.32 11.45
C PRO A 107 12.73 -11.40 10.62
N LEU A 108 11.97 -12.32 10.05
CA LEU A 108 12.49 -13.38 9.18
C LEU A 108 13.10 -12.84 7.89
N HIS A 109 12.61 -11.69 7.40
CA HIS A 109 13.15 -10.99 6.22
C HIS A 109 14.05 -9.82 6.60
N GLY A 110 14.39 -9.66 7.88
CA GLY A 110 15.24 -8.58 8.38
C GLY A 110 14.58 -7.21 8.33
N VAL A 111 13.23 -7.13 8.28
CA VAL A 111 12.50 -5.85 8.26
C VAL A 111 12.05 -5.50 9.68
N GLY A 112 12.72 -4.51 10.27
CA GLY A 112 12.38 -3.93 11.56
C GLY A 112 11.50 -2.67 11.43
N PRO A 113 10.96 -2.18 12.56
CA PRO A 113 10.13 -0.97 12.59
C PRO A 113 10.82 0.29 12.03
N GLU A 114 12.15 0.36 12.16
CA GLU A 114 12.99 1.48 11.71
C GLU A 114 13.09 1.59 10.19
N GLN A 115 12.83 0.50 9.48
CA GLN A 115 12.84 0.47 8.00
C GLN A 115 11.48 0.90 7.41
N LEU A 116 10.44 0.96 8.25
CA LEU A 116 9.10 1.39 7.87
C LEU A 116 8.91 2.89 8.10
N ARG A 117 7.88 3.45 7.48
CA ARG A 117 7.51 4.88 7.63
C ARG A 117 6.77 5.18 8.94
N ILE A 118 7.03 4.40 10.01
CA ILE A 118 6.44 4.58 11.34
C ILE A 118 6.86 5.93 11.98
N PRO A 119 8.13 6.37 11.93
CA PRO A 119 8.52 7.65 12.52
C PRO A 119 7.77 8.84 11.94
N SER A 120 7.46 8.86 10.65
CA SER A 120 6.68 9.92 10.02
C SER A 120 5.20 9.90 10.43
N LEU A 121 4.63 8.72 10.66
CA LEU A 121 3.30 8.55 11.22
C LEU A 121 3.21 9.12 12.65
N LEU A 122 4.19 8.79 13.50
CA LEU A 122 4.23 9.29 14.88
C LEU A 122 4.33 10.81 14.92
N LYS A 123 5.19 11.42 14.12
CA LYS A 123 5.28 12.90 14.00
C LYS A 123 3.94 13.53 13.62
N ARG A 124 3.20 12.89 12.73
CA ARG A 124 1.86 13.35 12.35
C ARG A 124 0.86 13.25 13.48
N ILE A 125 0.91 12.18 14.28
CA ILE A 125 0.06 12.00 15.47
C ILE A 125 0.42 13.01 16.56
N GLU A 126 1.70 13.22 16.83
CA GLU A 126 2.21 14.20 17.81
C GLU A 126 1.75 15.63 17.53
N SER A 127 1.51 15.99 16.28
CA SER A 127 0.96 17.31 15.92
C SER A 127 -0.48 17.52 16.37
N GLY A 128 -1.16 16.52 16.94
CA GLY A 128 -2.56 16.58 17.40
C GLY A 128 -3.59 16.67 16.26
N SER A 129 -3.18 16.39 15.03
CA SER A 129 -4.03 16.49 13.85
C SER A 129 -4.84 15.23 13.53
N VAL A 130 -4.72 14.15 14.34
CA VAL A 130 -5.35 12.84 14.09
C VAL A 130 -6.31 12.51 15.24
N ASP A 131 -7.58 12.24 14.92
CA ASP A 131 -8.58 11.75 15.87
C ASP A 131 -8.70 10.23 15.86
N GLU A 132 -8.68 9.65 14.65
CA GLU A 132 -8.80 8.21 14.47
C GLU A 132 -7.76 7.69 13.46
N LEU A 133 -7.13 6.59 13.84
CA LEU A 133 -6.23 5.82 13.00
C LEU A 133 -6.88 4.47 12.68
N ILE A 134 -7.15 4.21 11.41
CA ILE A 134 -7.60 2.90 10.94
C ILE A 134 -6.38 2.12 10.49
N ILE A 135 -6.06 1.01 11.15
CA ILE A 135 -4.98 0.11 10.72
C ILE A 135 -5.54 -0.82 9.66
N ALA A 136 -5.01 -0.72 8.44
CA ALA A 136 -5.38 -1.50 7.27
C ALA A 136 -4.18 -2.28 6.71
N THR A 137 -3.35 -2.83 7.61
CA THR A 137 -2.31 -3.80 7.24
C THR A 137 -2.96 -5.13 6.83
N ASN A 138 -2.27 -5.90 5.99
CA ASN A 138 -2.78 -7.19 5.54
C ASN A 138 -3.06 -8.14 6.71
N PRO A 139 -4.03 -9.05 6.60
CA PRO A 139 -4.33 -10.05 7.65
C PRO A 139 -3.34 -11.23 7.61
N THR A 140 -2.04 -10.93 7.52
CA THR A 140 -0.91 -11.85 7.60
C THR A 140 -0.27 -11.77 8.99
N ILE A 141 0.59 -12.72 9.33
CA ILE A 141 1.33 -12.72 10.60
C ILE A 141 2.12 -11.41 10.77
N GLU A 142 2.79 -10.97 9.71
CA GLU A 142 3.57 -9.72 9.67
C GLU A 142 2.67 -8.49 9.81
N GLY A 143 1.55 -8.47 9.09
CA GLY A 143 0.58 -7.37 9.17
C GLY A 143 -0.09 -7.26 10.53
N GLU A 144 -0.40 -8.38 11.20
CA GLU A 144 -0.91 -8.40 12.58
C GLU A 144 0.16 -7.94 13.59
N ALA A 145 1.40 -8.44 13.47
CA ALA A 145 2.51 -7.99 14.30
C ALA A 145 2.72 -6.47 14.17
N THR A 146 2.64 -5.95 12.94
CA THR A 146 2.74 -4.51 12.65
C THR A 146 1.59 -3.73 13.29
N ALA A 147 0.36 -4.25 13.20
CA ALA A 147 -0.82 -3.63 13.81
C ALA A 147 -0.71 -3.54 15.34
N VAL A 148 -0.28 -4.62 15.98
CA VAL A 148 -0.04 -4.66 17.44
C VAL A 148 1.04 -3.66 17.83
N HIS A 149 2.16 -3.64 17.11
CA HIS A 149 3.26 -2.71 17.36
C HIS A 149 2.81 -1.25 17.26
N LEU A 150 2.10 -0.89 16.18
CA LEU A 150 1.55 0.45 16.00
C LEU A 150 0.58 0.84 17.12
N THR A 151 -0.31 -0.08 17.51
CA THR A 151 -1.27 0.15 18.61
C THR A 151 -0.55 0.49 19.91
N HIS A 152 0.51 -0.23 20.24
CA HIS A 152 1.31 0.06 21.44
C HIS A 152 2.00 1.43 21.37
N LEU A 153 2.57 1.80 20.23
CA LEU A 153 3.24 3.09 20.04
C LEU A 153 2.26 4.26 20.09
N ILE A 154 1.03 4.09 19.60
CA ILE A 154 0.05 5.17 19.47
C ILE A 154 -0.79 5.36 20.73
N LYS A 155 -0.93 4.32 21.56
CA LYS A 155 -1.72 4.35 22.79
C LYS A 155 -1.46 5.59 23.70
N PRO A 156 -0.20 6.04 23.92
CA PRO A 156 0.06 7.20 24.77
C PRO A 156 -0.52 8.53 24.26
N PHE A 157 -0.81 8.65 22.96
CA PHE A 157 -1.30 9.87 22.34
C PHE A 157 -2.82 10.06 22.46
N GLY A 158 -3.56 9.07 22.98
CA GLY A 158 -5.00 9.14 23.14
C GLY A 158 -5.80 9.13 21.82
N VAL A 159 -5.16 8.80 20.70
CA VAL A 159 -5.81 8.65 19.39
C VAL A 159 -6.61 7.37 19.37
N LYS A 160 -7.83 7.42 18.84
CA LYS A 160 -8.65 6.22 18.61
C LYS A 160 -8.00 5.35 17.55
N VAL A 161 -7.66 4.11 17.90
CA VAL A 161 -7.11 3.13 16.96
C VAL A 161 -8.17 2.09 16.65
N THR A 162 -8.44 1.91 15.37
CA THR A 162 -9.36 0.90 14.85
C THR A 162 -8.66 0.01 13.82
N ARG A 163 -9.22 -1.16 13.53
CA ARG A 163 -8.72 -2.08 12.52
C ARG A 163 -9.81 -2.41 11.52
N ILE A 164 -9.42 -2.59 10.25
CA ILE A 164 -10.36 -3.12 9.26
C ILE A 164 -10.88 -4.48 9.70
N ALA A 165 -12.16 -4.75 9.46
CA ALA A 165 -12.78 -6.02 9.80
C ALA A 165 -12.15 -7.17 9.02
N THR A 166 -11.99 -8.31 9.69
CA THR A 166 -11.55 -9.58 9.11
C THR A 166 -12.65 -10.63 9.28
N GLY A 167 -12.71 -11.61 8.38
CA GLY A 167 -13.70 -12.68 8.43
C GLY A 167 -14.14 -13.11 7.04
N ILE A 168 -15.31 -13.73 6.94
CA ILE A 168 -15.87 -14.28 5.70
C ILE A 168 -16.13 -13.15 4.70
N PRO A 169 -15.59 -13.22 3.46
CA PRO A 169 -15.87 -12.24 2.43
C PRO A 169 -17.35 -12.22 2.06
N ALA A 170 -17.90 -11.02 1.79
CA ALA A 170 -19.27 -10.88 1.31
C ALA A 170 -19.47 -11.64 -0.02
N GLY A 171 -20.53 -12.44 -0.10
CA GLY A 171 -20.83 -13.27 -1.26
C GLY A 171 -20.17 -14.65 -1.28
N SER A 172 -19.40 -15.00 -0.23
CA SER A 172 -18.86 -16.36 -0.06
C SER A 172 -19.79 -17.22 0.80
N ASP A 173 -19.85 -18.51 0.51
CA ASP A 173 -20.54 -19.48 1.36
C ASP A 173 -19.68 -19.82 2.58
N ILE A 174 -20.33 -20.00 3.72
CA ILE A 174 -19.68 -20.30 5.01
C ILE A 174 -18.88 -21.61 4.96
N GLU A 175 -19.35 -22.58 4.19
CA GLU A 175 -18.73 -23.92 4.10
C GLU A 175 -17.33 -23.91 3.44
N TYR A 176 -16.98 -22.84 2.68
CA TYR A 176 -15.66 -22.70 2.04
C TYR A 176 -14.67 -21.88 2.87
N ALA A 177 -15.11 -21.34 4.01
CA ALA A 177 -14.21 -20.62 4.90
C ALA A 177 -13.25 -21.58 5.60
N ASP A 178 -11.95 -21.25 5.55
CA ASP A 178 -10.97 -21.97 6.36
C ASP A 178 -11.17 -21.71 7.86
N GLU A 179 -10.55 -22.53 8.70
CA GLU A 179 -10.69 -22.50 10.16
C GLU A 179 -10.32 -21.11 10.74
N VAL A 180 -9.25 -20.49 10.25
CA VAL A 180 -8.77 -19.18 10.74
C VAL A 180 -9.75 -18.07 10.34
N THR A 181 -10.22 -18.08 9.11
CA THR A 181 -11.22 -17.13 8.60
C THR A 181 -12.52 -17.23 9.40
N MET A 182 -12.98 -18.46 9.69
CA MET A 182 -14.17 -18.70 10.49
C MET A 182 -13.99 -18.21 11.94
N LEU A 183 -12.84 -18.50 12.56
CA LEU A 183 -12.51 -18.01 13.89
C LEU A 183 -12.59 -16.48 13.95
N LYS A 184 -11.94 -15.80 13.00
CA LYS A 184 -11.96 -14.32 12.91
C LYS A 184 -13.37 -13.76 12.70
N ALA A 185 -14.21 -14.42 11.91
CA ALA A 185 -15.61 -14.03 11.71
C ALA A 185 -16.42 -14.13 13.02
N ILE A 186 -16.24 -15.19 13.79
CA ILE A 186 -16.92 -15.38 15.10
C ILE A 186 -16.42 -14.38 16.14
N GLU A 187 -15.10 -14.15 16.22
CA GLU A 187 -14.52 -13.13 17.12
C GLU A 187 -15.04 -11.72 16.80
N GLY A 188 -15.08 -11.37 15.51
CA GLY A 188 -15.50 -10.06 15.02
C GLY A 188 -17.01 -9.89 14.86
N ARG A 189 -17.87 -10.83 15.34
CA ARG A 189 -19.34 -10.75 15.20
C ARG A 189 -19.89 -9.48 15.84
N ARG A 190 -20.91 -8.91 15.22
CA ARG A 190 -21.58 -7.68 15.68
C ARG A 190 -23.00 -8.01 16.16
N GLU A 191 -23.45 -7.25 17.13
CA GLU A 191 -24.87 -7.18 17.48
C GLU A 191 -25.67 -6.53 16.35
N LEU A 192 -26.89 -7.05 16.07
CA LEU A 192 -27.76 -6.57 14.98
C LEU A 192 -28.77 -5.56 15.50
#